data_e74afd55e7e7902f3181eb9e34ca157c
#
_entry.id   e74afd55e7e7902f3181eb9e34ca157c
#
_cell.length_a   1.000
_cell.length_b   1.000
_cell.length_c   1.000
_cell.angle_alpha   90.00
_cell.angle_beta   90.00
_cell.angle_gamma   90.00
#
_symmetry.space_group_name_H-M   'P 1'
#
loop_
_entity.id
_entity.type
_entity.pdbx_description
1 polymer ?
#
loop_
_entity_poly.entity_id
_entity_poly.type
_entity_poly.pdbx_seq_one_letter_code
_entity_poly.pdbx_strand_id
1 'polypeptide(L)'
;LRSFVYPAAVSEKEIEAACKKLFMQYKVYADHDTAAAYAAVLKRNDVAAEEDGAVVLVARDSPALSKDFLMHNLGESPAMPNNITEAFKPVKLDKAPIAPEDTDSVISILNSLNLF
;
A
#
# COMPACT_ATOMS: atom_id res chain seq x y z
N LEU A 1 -12.26 8.34 22.70
CA LEU A 1 -11.73 7.96 21.37
C LEU A 1 -12.73 7.17 20.55
N ARG A 2 -13.52 6.30 21.19
CA ARG A 2 -14.52 5.50 20.46
C ARG A 2 -15.60 6.32 19.76
N SER A 3 -15.86 7.56 20.21
CA SER A 3 -16.81 8.44 19.55
C SER A 3 -16.30 8.99 18.21
N PHE A 4 -14.99 8.90 17.96
CA PHE A 4 -14.36 9.41 16.75
C PHE A 4 -13.69 8.33 15.91
N VAL A 5 -13.44 7.15 16.45
CA VAL A 5 -12.80 6.04 15.77
C VAL A 5 -13.72 4.82 15.80
N TYR A 6 -14.02 4.31 14.64
CA TYR A 6 -14.92 3.17 14.47
C TYR A 6 -14.14 2.01 13.83
N PRO A 7 -13.56 1.13 14.65
CA PRO A 7 -12.85 -0.02 14.10
C PRO A 7 -13.81 -1.00 13.45
N ALA A 8 -13.39 -1.60 12.35
CA ALA A 8 -14.15 -2.62 11.66
C ALA A 8 -13.22 -3.75 11.21
N ALA A 9 -13.67 -4.98 11.35
CA ALA A 9 -12.98 -6.14 10.82
C ALA A 9 -13.63 -6.56 9.51
N VAL A 10 -12.81 -6.88 8.51
CA VAL A 10 -13.27 -7.32 7.20
C VAL A 10 -12.59 -8.63 6.82
N SER A 11 -13.34 -9.51 6.15
CA SER A 11 -12.81 -10.77 5.65
C SER A 11 -12.15 -10.58 4.28
N GLU A 12 -11.32 -11.55 3.86
CA GLU A 12 -10.74 -11.52 2.52
C GLU A 12 -11.80 -11.47 1.42
N LYS A 13 -12.90 -12.17 1.59
CA LYS A 13 -14.01 -12.13 0.62
C LYS A 13 -14.62 -10.74 0.49
N GLU A 14 -14.76 -10.04 1.61
CA GLU A 14 -15.25 -8.66 1.62
C GLU A 14 -14.27 -7.71 0.95
N ILE A 15 -12.97 -7.91 1.17
CA ILE A 15 -11.91 -7.13 0.53
C ILE A 15 -11.90 -7.34 -0.99
N GLU A 16 -12.00 -8.58 -1.43
CA GLU A 16 -12.09 -8.92 -2.86
C GLU A 16 -13.31 -8.29 -3.53
N ALA A 17 -14.46 -8.39 -2.87
CA ALA A 17 -15.70 -7.79 -3.36
C ALA A 17 -15.59 -6.26 -3.43
N ALA A 18 -14.97 -5.64 -2.44
CA ALA A 18 -14.74 -4.19 -2.42
C ALA A 18 -13.80 -3.74 -3.54
N CYS A 19 -12.73 -4.51 -3.80
CA CYS A 19 -11.82 -4.25 -4.90
C CYS A 19 -12.54 -4.26 -6.25
N LYS A 20 -13.35 -5.28 -6.49
CA LYS A 20 -14.16 -5.39 -7.72
C LYS A 20 -15.14 -4.24 -7.85
N LYS A 21 -15.80 -3.88 -6.75
CA LYS A 21 -16.80 -2.80 -6.73
C LYS A 21 -16.16 -1.44 -7.04
N LEU A 22 -15.01 -1.14 -6.47
CA LEU A 22 -14.27 0.09 -6.75
C LEU A 22 -13.91 0.18 -8.24
N PHE A 23 -13.43 -0.91 -8.82
CA PHE A 23 -13.08 -0.93 -10.23
C PHE A 23 -14.32 -0.82 -11.13
N MET A 24 -15.38 -1.56 -10.82
CA MET A 24 -16.59 -1.56 -11.65
C MET A 24 -17.31 -0.21 -11.63
N GLN A 25 -17.41 0.42 -10.47
CA GLN A 25 -18.15 1.67 -10.31
C GLN A 25 -17.33 2.91 -10.64
N TYR A 26 -16.05 2.94 -10.26
CA TYR A 26 -15.23 4.14 -10.32
C TYR A 26 -14.00 4.00 -11.20
N LYS A 27 -13.75 2.81 -11.75
CA LYS A 27 -12.55 2.50 -12.55
C LYS A 27 -11.24 2.77 -11.79
N VAL A 28 -11.27 2.52 -10.48
CA VAL A 28 -10.11 2.72 -9.60
C VAL A 28 -9.49 1.37 -9.28
N TYR A 29 -8.19 1.26 -9.52
CA TYR A 29 -7.41 0.13 -9.03
C TYR A 29 -7.04 0.38 -7.58
N ALA A 30 -7.52 -0.48 -6.68
CA ALA A 30 -7.22 -0.38 -5.26
C ALA A 30 -6.27 -1.50 -4.84
N ASP A 31 -5.23 -1.15 -4.10
CA ASP A 31 -4.41 -2.16 -3.43
C ASP A 31 -5.24 -2.87 -2.35
N HIS A 32 -4.68 -3.93 -1.78
CA HIS A 32 -5.38 -4.74 -0.77
C HIS A 32 -5.85 -3.90 0.42
N ASP A 33 -4.99 -3.03 0.93
CA ASP A 33 -5.29 -2.21 2.11
C ASP A 33 -6.38 -1.17 1.82
N THR A 34 -6.34 -0.53 0.65
CA THR A 34 -7.37 0.41 0.22
C THR A 34 -8.71 -0.30 0.01
N ALA A 35 -8.69 -1.49 -0.57
CA ALA A 35 -9.90 -2.31 -0.72
C ALA A 35 -10.47 -2.72 0.64
N ALA A 36 -9.61 -3.05 1.62
CA ALA A 36 -10.03 -3.35 2.97
C ALA A 36 -10.70 -2.15 3.65
N ALA A 37 -10.14 -0.96 3.47
CA ALA A 37 -10.76 0.27 4.00
C ALA A 37 -12.14 0.53 3.37
N TYR A 38 -12.27 0.31 2.07
CA TYR A 38 -13.56 0.45 1.40
C TYR A 38 -14.57 -0.60 1.86
N ALA A 39 -14.13 -1.85 2.06
CA ALA A 39 -14.97 -2.91 2.61
C ALA A 39 -15.51 -2.52 4.00
N ALA A 40 -14.67 -1.92 4.84
CA ALA A 40 -15.09 -1.44 6.15
C ALA A 40 -16.16 -0.34 6.05
N VAL A 41 -16.03 0.57 5.10
CA VAL A 41 -17.05 1.61 4.82
C VAL A 41 -18.37 0.97 4.39
N LEU A 42 -18.32 -0.03 3.51
CA LEU A 42 -19.51 -0.72 3.03
C LEU A 42 -20.26 -1.47 4.15
N LYS A 43 -19.58 -1.88 5.20
CA LYS A 43 -20.20 -2.51 6.37
C LYS A 43 -20.96 -1.51 7.26
N ARG A 44 -20.68 -0.24 7.12
CA ARG A 44 -21.29 0.80 7.96
C ARG A 44 -22.53 1.39 7.27
N ASN A 45 -23.68 0.87 7.64
CA ASN A 45 -24.96 1.35 7.10
C ASN A 45 -25.28 2.78 7.54
N ASP A 46 -24.81 3.19 8.71
CA ASP A 46 -24.99 4.56 9.24
C ASP A 46 -24.28 5.61 8.37
N VAL A 47 -23.09 5.29 7.85
CA VAL A 47 -22.36 6.19 6.94
C VAL A 47 -23.12 6.36 5.63
N ALA A 48 -23.69 5.29 5.11
CA ALA A 48 -24.48 5.34 3.88
C ALA A 48 -25.78 6.16 4.03
N ALA A 49 -26.27 6.30 5.26
CA ALA A 49 -27.47 7.09 5.57
C ALA A 49 -27.18 8.59 5.77
N GLU A 50 -25.95 8.96 5.98
CA GLU A 50 -25.50 10.36 6.10
C GLU A 50 -25.26 10.94 4.71
N GLU A 51 -26.28 11.53 4.13
CA GLU A 51 -26.31 11.92 2.73
C GLU A 51 -25.39 13.08 2.37
N ASP A 52 -25.02 13.91 3.34
CA ASP A 52 -24.28 15.14 3.10
C ASP A 52 -22.75 15.01 3.32
N GLY A 53 -22.30 13.81 3.67
CA GLY A 53 -20.89 13.56 3.94
C GLY A 53 -20.14 12.98 2.74
N ALA A 54 -18.86 13.30 2.65
CA ALA A 54 -17.95 12.63 1.74
C ALA A 54 -17.13 11.59 2.50
N VAL A 55 -16.87 10.46 1.86
CA VAL A 55 -15.96 9.43 2.39
C VAL A 55 -14.62 9.56 1.68
N VAL A 56 -13.56 9.72 2.47
CA VAL A 56 -12.19 9.79 1.94
C VAL A 56 -11.48 8.47 2.28
N LEU A 57 -11.02 7.79 1.24
CA LEU A 57 -10.18 6.60 1.40
C LEU A 57 -8.73 7.00 1.27
N VAL A 58 -7.93 6.64 2.27
CA VAL A 58 -6.49 6.87 2.23
C VAL A 58 -5.83 5.69 1.53
N ALA A 59 -5.28 5.92 0.35
CA ALA A 59 -4.50 4.92 -0.36
C ALA A 59 -3.09 4.88 0.23
N ARG A 60 -2.65 3.70 0.62
CA ARG A 60 -1.34 3.52 1.23
C ARG A 60 -0.24 3.32 0.19
N ASP A 61 -0.45 2.38 -0.71
CA ASP A 61 0.56 1.96 -1.68
C ASP A 61 0.07 2.18 -3.12
N SER A 62 1.01 2.20 -4.07
CA SER A 62 0.65 2.20 -5.47
C SER A 62 -0.05 0.88 -5.83
N PRO A 63 -1.19 0.91 -6.52
CA PRO A 63 -1.85 -0.32 -6.96
C PRO A 63 -0.98 -1.17 -7.88
N ALA A 64 -0.01 -0.59 -8.58
CA ALA A 64 0.93 -1.34 -9.40
C ALA A 64 1.78 -2.32 -8.59
N LEU A 65 1.99 -2.07 -7.29
CA LEU A 65 2.70 -2.98 -6.39
C LEU A 65 1.84 -4.17 -5.93
N SER A 66 0.54 -4.10 -6.12
CA SER A 66 -0.41 -5.16 -5.76
C SER A 66 -0.84 -5.98 -6.99
N LYS A 67 0.07 -6.21 -7.92
CA LYS A 67 -0.22 -6.86 -9.19
C LYS A 67 -0.92 -8.20 -9.04
N ASP A 68 -0.41 -9.07 -8.16
CA ASP A 68 -0.98 -10.40 -7.99
C ASP A 68 -2.42 -10.35 -7.45
N PHE A 69 -2.67 -9.49 -6.50
CA PHE A 69 -4.01 -9.27 -5.95
C PHE A 69 -4.97 -8.75 -7.03
N LEU A 70 -4.53 -7.77 -7.82
CA LEU A 70 -5.36 -7.18 -8.87
C LEU A 70 -5.61 -8.16 -10.02
N MET A 71 -4.58 -8.90 -10.44
CA MET A 71 -4.73 -9.93 -11.48
C MET A 71 -5.70 -11.03 -11.04
N HIS A 72 -5.64 -11.45 -9.78
CA HIS A 72 -6.55 -12.45 -9.25
C HIS A 72 -8.00 -11.96 -9.23
N ASN A 73 -8.22 -10.72 -8.83
CA ASN A 73 -9.57 -10.18 -8.63
C ASN A 73 -10.19 -9.54 -9.87
N LEU A 74 -9.38 -8.87 -10.69
CA LEU A 74 -9.86 -8.09 -11.84
C LEU A 74 -9.44 -8.67 -13.18
N GLY A 75 -8.45 -9.56 -13.20
CA GLY A 75 -7.87 -10.08 -14.43
C GLY A 75 -6.92 -9.09 -15.13
N GLU A 76 -6.69 -7.93 -14.53
CA GLU A 76 -5.78 -6.92 -15.06
C GLU A 76 -5.17 -6.10 -13.91
N SER A 77 -4.07 -5.42 -14.19
CA SER A 77 -3.44 -4.51 -13.24
C SER A 77 -2.86 -3.31 -14.00
N PRO A 78 -2.71 -2.15 -13.32
CA PRO A 78 -2.10 -0.99 -13.97
C PRO A 78 -0.62 -1.26 -14.28
N ALA A 79 -0.11 -0.61 -15.31
CA ALA A 79 1.31 -0.66 -15.63
C ALA A 79 2.13 -0.04 -14.50
N MET A 80 3.29 -0.64 -14.23
CA MET A 80 4.20 -0.09 -13.23
C MET A 80 4.77 1.25 -13.72
N PRO A 81 4.63 2.35 -12.95
CA PRO A 81 5.24 3.63 -13.33
C PRO A 81 6.76 3.52 -13.49
N ASN A 82 7.32 4.27 -14.42
CA ASN A 82 8.75 4.21 -14.74
C ASN A 82 9.64 4.51 -13.53
N ASN A 83 9.25 5.47 -12.70
CA ASN A 83 10.01 5.80 -11.50
C ASN A 83 10.08 4.63 -10.50
N ILE A 84 9.04 3.83 -10.42
CA ILE A 84 9.03 2.63 -9.56
C ILE A 84 9.88 1.53 -10.20
N THR A 85 9.76 1.33 -11.50
CA THR A 85 10.60 0.36 -12.24
C THR A 85 12.09 0.67 -12.07
N GLU A 86 12.46 1.94 -12.16
CA GLU A 86 13.83 2.39 -11.95
C GLU A 86 14.32 2.09 -10.53
N ALA A 87 13.44 2.24 -9.52
CA ALA A 87 13.78 1.96 -8.12
C ALA A 87 14.08 0.47 -7.86
N PHE A 88 13.53 -0.45 -8.68
CA PHE A 88 13.79 -1.89 -8.56
C PHE A 88 15.02 -2.36 -9.33
N LYS A 89 15.66 -1.50 -10.11
CA LYS A 89 16.89 -1.90 -10.81
C LYS A 89 18.02 -2.14 -9.81
N PRO A 90 18.88 -3.15 -10.05
CA PRO A 90 20.02 -3.39 -9.18
C PRO A 90 20.90 -2.17 -9.07
N VAL A 91 21.26 -1.84 -7.84
CA VAL A 91 22.18 -0.74 -7.55
C VAL A 91 23.61 -1.26 -7.65
N LYS A 92 24.45 -0.57 -8.44
CA LYS A 92 25.88 -0.88 -8.48
C LYS A 92 26.54 -0.30 -7.23
N LEU A 93 27.09 -1.18 -6.40
CA LEU A 93 27.77 -0.78 -5.18
C LEU A 93 29.25 -0.57 -5.48
N ASP A 94 29.83 0.52 -4.98
CA ASP A 94 31.27 0.79 -5.09
C ASP A 94 32.10 -0.13 -4.20
N LYS A 95 31.51 -0.62 -3.13
CA LYS A 95 32.15 -1.50 -2.15
C LYS A 95 31.27 -2.71 -1.86
N ALA A 96 31.92 -3.78 -1.39
CA ALA A 96 31.20 -4.98 -0.99
C ALA A 96 30.21 -4.67 0.16
N PRO A 97 29.06 -5.34 0.21
CA PRO A 97 28.12 -5.19 1.33
C PRO A 97 28.79 -5.56 2.65
N ILE A 98 28.43 -4.83 3.70
CA ILE A 98 28.92 -5.08 5.06
C ILE A 98 27.92 -5.96 5.77
N ALA A 99 28.38 -6.99 6.48
CA ALA A 99 27.55 -7.82 7.32
C ALA A 99 26.92 -6.98 8.45
N PRO A 100 25.64 -7.22 8.81
CA PRO A 100 24.97 -6.43 9.85
C PRO A 100 25.67 -6.45 11.22
N GLU A 101 26.40 -7.52 11.52
CA GLU A 101 27.16 -7.70 12.76
C GLU A 101 28.55 -7.06 12.73
N ASP A 102 29.01 -6.56 11.59
CA ASP A 102 30.34 -5.98 11.43
C ASP A 102 30.31 -4.47 11.76
N THR A 103 30.28 -4.19 13.07
CA THR A 103 30.26 -2.82 13.59
C THR A 103 31.56 -2.06 13.33
N ASP A 104 32.68 -2.74 13.33
CA ASP A 104 33.98 -2.09 13.11
C ASP A 104 34.11 -1.50 11.71
N SER A 105 33.63 -2.23 10.69
CA SER A 105 33.58 -1.72 9.33
C SER A 105 32.62 -0.53 9.19
N VAL A 106 31.50 -0.55 9.86
CA VAL A 106 30.54 0.57 9.86
C VAL A 106 31.16 1.81 10.50
N ILE A 107 31.82 1.67 11.67
CA ILE A 107 32.48 2.76 12.37
C ILE A 107 33.61 3.34 11.52
N SER A 108 34.38 2.49 10.86
CA SER A 108 35.47 2.91 9.99
C SER A 108 34.96 3.77 8.82
N ILE A 109 33.84 3.35 8.19
CA ILE A 109 33.21 4.12 7.10
C ILE A 109 32.68 5.46 7.60
N LEU A 110 32.00 5.47 8.74
CA LEU A 110 31.47 6.71 9.32
C LEU A 110 32.57 7.70 9.67
N ASN A 111 33.69 7.23 10.21
CA ASN A 111 34.84 8.07 10.50
C ASN A 111 35.46 8.64 9.22
N SER A 112 35.52 7.85 8.13
CA SER A 112 36.07 8.30 6.85
C SER A 112 35.21 9.38 6.18
N LEU A 113 33.93 9.47 6.52
CA LEU A 113 33.00 10.48 6.01
C LEU A 113 33.03 11.79 6.83
N ASN A 114 33.81 11.85 7.90
CA ASN A 114 33.90 13.01 8.80
C ASN A 114 32.54 13.48 9.34
N LEU A 115 31.65 12.55 9.62
CA LEU A 115 30.30 12.86 10.15
C LEU A 115 30.30 13.05 11.68
N PHE A 116 31.38 12.75 12.36
CA PHE A 116 31.54 12.82 13.81
C PHE A 116 32.77 13.59 14.20
#